data_4df49929255fc1e1d38124a51dddf236
#
_entry.id   4df49929255fc1e1d38124a51dddf236
#
_cell.length_a   1.000
_cell.length_b   1.000
_cell.length_c   1.000
_cell.angle_alpha   90.00
_cell.angle_beta   90.00
_cell.angle_gamma   90.00
#
_symmetry.space_group_name_H-M   'P 1'
#
loop_
_entity.id
_entity.type
_entity.pdbx_description
1 polymer ?
#
loop_
_entity_poly.entity_id
_entity_poly.type
_entity_poly.pdbx_seq_one_letter_code
_entity_poly.pdbx_strand_id
1 'polypeptide(L)'
;MYSRSPKQMLKGISGGAGMYRAPQSLRDGIVLPKESLLTLFQSPQRYNDVPLMTGTNRDEAKLFLAQDPEFVRRRFGFLPHIKDIDVYNSTSAYISDAWKATAVDEVAAVISANSEQKVYAYRWDWDEGATTWLVDYSTLIGAGHGMEVAFVFDDFDGGILVPGFYNEQNSPGRDELAREMRSYWSQFAKTGDPASGRKGDLSQWDAWSNNGPNIMILDSISSGGSKMSREPMTIAMLKQRLVEDSDIADTKTRCSTHAELFLKANSGDDFWNEQEYLDLGCGQYSPWTMEFVGE
;
A
#
# COMPACT_ATOMS: atom_id res chain seq x y z
N MET A 1 -15.44 -21.60 -20.58
CA MET A 1 -14.88 -21.53 -19.23
C MET A 1 -15.37 -22.67 -18.31
N TYR A 2 -16.64 -22.98 -18.31
CA TYR A 2 -17.23 -23.97 -17.39
C TYR A 2 -16.76 -25.44 -17.52
N SER A 3 -15.98 -25.77 -18.58
CA SER A 3 -15.47 -27.13 -18.80
C SER A 3 -14.04 -27.36 -18.25
N ARG A 4 -13.41 -26.35 -17.64
CA ARG A 4 -12.05 -26.48 -17.09
C ARG A 4 -12.10 -26.58 -15.57
N SER A 5 -11.28 -27.47 -15.01
CA SER A 5 -11.11 -27.53 -13.56
C SER A 5 -10.36 -26.31 -13.04
N PRO A 6 -10.53 -25.91 -11.76
CA PRO A 6 -9.75 -24.82 -11.16
C PRO A 6 -8.25 -24.98 -11.37
N LYS A 7 -7.73 -26.19 -11.24
CA LYS A 7 -6.29 -26.50 -11.49
C LYS A 7 -5.85 -26.22 -12.95
N GLN A 8 -6.75 -26.44 -13.92
CA GLN A 8 -6.47 -26.14 -15.32
C GLN A 8 -6.54 -24.64 -15.62
N MET A 9 -7.38 -23.90 -14.91
CA MET A 9 -7.46 -22.45 -15.01
C MET A 9 -6.22 -21.78 -14.40
N LEU A 10 -5.77 -22.25 -13.26
CA LEU A 10 -4.59 -21.72 -12.57
C LEU A 10 -3.27 -21.98 -13.30
N LYS A 11 -3.21 -22.98 -14.19
CA LYS A 11 -2.00 -23.26 -15.01
C LYS A 11 -1.60 -22.12 -15.97
N GLY A 12 -2.53 -21.24 -16.31
CA GLY A 12 -2.28 -20.10 -17.20
C GLY A 12 -1.99 -18.78 -16.44
N ILE A 13 -1.97 -18.83 -15.12
CA ILE A 13 -1.75 -17.65 -14.27
C ILE A 13 -0.33 -17.73 -13.72
N SER A 14 0.50 -16.76 -14.06
CA SER A 14 1.84 -16.64 -13.49
C SER A 14 1.72 -16.23 -12.01
N GLY A 15 2.53 -16.83 -11.15
CA GLY A 15 2.60 -16.51 -9.74
C GLY A 15 4.00 -16.04 -9.35
N GLY A 16 4.07 -15.15 -8.38
CA GLY A 16 5.32 -14.75 -7.72
C GLY A 16 5.05 -14.54 -6.24
N ALA A 17 6.06 -14.70 -5.41
CA ALA A 17 5.95 -14.51 -3.96
C ALA A 17 4.82 -15.35 -3.29
N GLY A 18 4.53 -16.55 -3.81
CA GLY A 18 3.44 -17.39 -3.31
C GLY A 18 2.03 -16.95 -3.69
N MET A 19 1.89 -15.87 -4.45
CA MET A 19 0.60 -15.32 -4.90
C MET A 19 0.46 -15.40 -6.42
N TYR A 20 -0.77 -15.60 -6.89
CA TYR A 20 -1.08 -15.53 -8.32
C TYR A 20 -1.27 -14.09 -8.75
N ARG A 21 -0.60 -13.68 -9.83
CA ARG A 21 -0.92 -12.40 -10.47
C ARG A 21 -2.22 -12.54 -11.24
N ALA A 22 -3.23 -11.79 -10.84
CA ALA A 22 -4.45 -11.65 -11.61
C ALA A 22 -4.12 -10.99 -12.98
N PRO A 23 -4.85 -11.33 -14.06
CA PRO A 23 -4.77 -10.57 -15.29
C PRO A 23 -5.06 -9.09 -15.04
N GLN A 24 -4.32 -8.22 -15.70
CA GLN A 24 -4.58 -6.78 -15.61
C GLN A 24 -6.00 -6.46 -16.09
N SER A 25 -6.66 -5.56 -15.41
CA SER A 25 -7.95 -5.03 -15.82
C SER A 25 -7.80 -4.21 -17.10
N LEU A 26 -8.61 -4.52 -18.11
CA LEU A 26 -8.61 -3.76 -19.36
C LEU A 26 -9.69 -2.68 -19.30
N ARG A 27 -9.30 -1.46 -19.58
CA ARG A 27 -10.22 -0.33 -19.81
C ARG A 27 -10.78 -0.42 -21.25
N ASP A 28 -11.69 -1.35 -21.47
CA ASP A 28 -12.27 -1.68 -22.80
C ASP A 28 -13.43 -0.75 -23.22
N GLY A 29 -13.90 0.06 -22.28
CA GLY A 29 -15.07 0.95 -22.48
C GLY A 29 -16.41 0.23 -22.41
N ILE A 30 -16.43 -1.03 -21.99
CA ILE A 30 -17.65 -1.86 -21.82
C ILE A 30 -17.86 -2.15 -20.32
N VAL A 31 -16.89 -2.77 -19.67
CA VAL A 31 -16.93 -3.05 -18.23
C VAL A 31 -16.28 -1.92 -17.45
N LEU A 32 -15.10 -1.50 -17.89
CA LEU A 32 -14.40 -0.35 -17.32
C LEU A 32 -14.33 0.78 -18.35
N PRO A 33 -14.56 2.02 -17.95
CA PRO A 33 -14.39 3.19 -18.82
C PRO A 33 -12.99 3.25 -19.42
N LYS A 34 -12.86 3.85 -20.61
CA LYS A 34 -11.56 4.05 -21.26
C LYS A 34 -10.70 5.10 -20.58
N GLU A 35 -11.34 6.12 -20.04
CA GLU A 35 -10.68 7.16 -19.24
C GLU A 35 -10.15 6.60 -17.90
N SER A 36 -9.25 7.35 -17.27
CA SER A 36 -8.72 6.99 -15.95
C SER A 36 -9.80 7.00 -14.88
N LEU A 37 -9.62 6.22 -13.81
CA LEU A 37 -10.53 6.22 -12.68
C LEU A 37 -10.58 7.58 -11.97
N LEU A 38 -9.46 8.30 -11.90
CA LEU A 38 -9.44 9.66 -11.35
C LEU A 38 -10.28 10.62 -12.15
N THR A 39 -10.27 10.52 -13.49
CA THR A 39 -11.16 11.28 -14.37
C THR A 39 -12.63 10.90 -14.17
N LEU A 40 -12.90 9.59 -14.03
CA LEU A 40 -14.25 9.09 -13.77
C LEU A 40 -14.81 9.65 -12.45
N PHE A 41 -14.03 9.65 -11.38
CA PHE A 41 -14.41 10.09 -10.04
C PHE A 41 -14.68 11.60 -9.93
N GLN A 42 -14.34 12.39 -10.96
CA GLN A 42 -14.77 13.79 -11.06
C GLN A 42 -16.27 13.95 -11.36
N SER A 43 -16.96 12.87 -11.71
CA SER A 43 -18.36 12.88 -12.14
C SER A 43 -19.20 11.86 -11.36
N PRO A 44 -19.74 12.20 -10.19
CA PRO A 44 -20.49 11.27 -9.31
C PRO A 44 -21.65 10.54 -10.00
N GLN A 45 -22.22 11.12 -11.06
CA GLN A 45 -23.34 10.54 -11.83
C GLN A 45 -22.90 9.35 -12.70
N ARG A 46 -21.60 9.07 -12.81
CA ARG A 46 -21.04 8.04 -13.70
C ARG A 46 -20.59 6.77 -12.97
N TYR A 47 -20.71 6.74 -11.65
CA TYR A 47 -20.40 5.59 -10.81
C TYR A 47 -21.40 5.48 -9.65
N ASN A 48 -21.35 4.40 -8.90
CA ASN A 48 -22.16 4.25 -7.68
C ASN A 48 -21.54 5.11 -6.58
N ASP A 49 -22.07 6.32 -6.41
CA ASP A 49 -21.60 7.29 -5.45
C ASP A 49 -22.12 6.94 -4.03
N VAL A 50 -21.27 6.29 -3.27
CA VAL A 50 -21.54 5.79 -1.90
C VAL A 50 -20.41 6.19 -0.97
N PRO A 51 -20.64 6.23 0.36
CA PRO A 51 -19.53 6.41 1.31
C PRO A 51 -18.42 5.40 1.08
N LEU A 52 -17.18 5.87 1.08
CA LEU A 52 -16.00 5.06 0.82
C LEU A 52 -15.10 5.01 2.07
N MET A 53 -14.64 3.82 2.45
CA MET A 53 -13.50 3.62 3.34
C MET A 53 -12.39 2.97 2.54
N THR A 54 -11.21 3.60 2.49
CA THR A 54 -10.04 3.14 1.75
C THR A 54 -8.77 3.33 2.57
N GLY A 55 -7.74 2.56 2.31
CA GLY A 55 -6.52 2.70 3.07
C GLY A 55 -5.34 1.92 2.49
N THR A 56 -4.22 2.05 3.19
CA THR A 56 -2.95 1.40 2.86
C THR A 56 -2.22 1.06 4.14
N ASN A 57 -1.18 0.24 4.03
CA ASN A 57 -0.26 -0.02 5.13
C ASN A 57 1.02 0.83 4.94
N ARG A 58 1.68 1.18 6.03
CA ARG A 58 2.88 2.04 5.96
C ARG A 58 4.01 1.39 5.14
N ASP A 59 4.18 0.08 5.27
CA ASP A 59 5.29 -0.66 4.69
C ASP A 59 4.81 -1.68 3.62
N GLU A 60 3.81 -1.32 2.78
CA GLU A 60 3.19 -2.22 1.79
C GLU A 60 4.21 -3.08 1.02
N ALA A 61 5.30 -2.48 0.58
CA ALA A 61 6.28 -3.14 -0.26
C ALA A 61 7.11 -4.20 0.48
N LYS A 62 7.30 -4.11 1.79
CA LYS A 62 8.21 -4.99 2.53
C LYS A 62 7.84 -6.48 2.41
N LEU A 63 6.55 -6.83 2.34
CA LEU A 63 6.12 -8.20 2.15
C LEU A 63 6.70 -8.82 0.86
N PHE A 64 6.80 -8.02 -0.20
CA PHE A 64 7.33 -8.44 -1.50
C PHE A 64 8.85 -8.41 -1.50
N LEU A 65 9.46 -7.32 -1.03
CA LEU A 65 10.91 -7.18 -0.93
C LEU A 65 11.55 -8.27 -0.05
N ALA A 66 10.86 -8.71 1.01
CA ALA A 66 11.32 -9.80 1.87
C ALA A 66 11.46 -11.14 1.14
N GLN A 67 10.83 -11.28 -0.02
CA GLN A 67 10.89 -12.48 -0.85
C GLN A 67 11.80 -12.32 -2.07
N ASP A 68 12.23 -11.09 -2.35
CA ASP A 68 13.09 -10.77 -3.47
C ASP A 68 14.56 -11.07 -3.13
N PRO A 69 15.23 -11.97 -3.88
CA PRO A 69 16.64 -12.28 -3.67
C PRO A 69 17.56 -11.09 -3.91
N GLU A 70 17.12 -10.04 -4.55
CA GLU A 70 17.86 -8.80 -4.73
C GLU A 70 18.05 -8.08 -3.39
N PHE A 71 17.05 -8.02 -2.54
CA PHE A 71 17.06 -7.35 -1.23
C PHE A 71 17.38 -8.28 -0.07
N VAL A 72 16.93 -9.53 -0.14
CA VAL A 72 17.03 -10.49 0.97
C VAL A 72 17.67 -11.79 0.54
N ARG A 73 18.83 -12.10 1.10
CA ARG A 73 19.46 -13.41 0.92
C ARG A 73 18.96 -14.41 1.96
N ARG A 74 18.93 -15.70 1.61
CA ARG A 74 18.58 -16.79 2.53
C ARG A 74 19.85 -17.42 3.07
N ARG A 75 20.24 -17.11 4.32
CA ARG A 75 21.32 -17.82 5.02
C ARG A 75 20.86 -19.23 5.37
N PHE A 76 21.73 -20.22 5.18
CA PHE A 76 21.41 -21.64 5.36
C PHE A 76 20.19 -22.12 4.56
N GLY A 77 19.80 -21.42 3.49
CA GLY A 77 18.65 -21.74 2.65
C GLY A 77 17.28 -21.30 3.15
N PHE A 78 17.16 -20.86 4.41
CA PHE A 78 15.86 -20.52 5.00
C PHE A 78 15.82 -19.21 5.80
N LEU A 79 16.91 -18.78 6.41
CA LEU A 79 16.93 -17.58 7.25
C LEU A 79 17.05 -16.31 6.41
N PRO A 80 16.04 -15.42 6.43
CA PRO A 80 16.11 -14.16 5.71
C PRO A 80 17.17 -13.24 6.33
N HIS A 81 17.91 -12.56 5.48
CA HIS A 81 18.91 -11.56 5.86
C HIS A 81 18.88 -10.42 4.86
N ILE A 82 18.46 -9.26 5.29
CA ILE A 82 18.46 -8.04 4.47
C ILE A 82 19.91 -7.73 4.10
N LYS A 83 20.18 -7.51 2.81
CA LYS A 83 21.53 -7.25 2.30
C LYS A 83 22.03 -5.86 2.69
N ASP A 84 21.17 -4.87 2.52
CA ASP A 84 21.39 -3.46 2.85
C ASP A 84 20.09 -2.89 3.42
N ILE A 85 20.12 -2.45 4.67
CA ILE A 85 18.92 -2.01 5.38
C ILE A 85 18.44 -0.63 4.87
N ASP A 86 19.35 0.25 4.50
CA ASP A 86 19.01 1.59 4.06
C ASP A 86 18.37 1.55 2.67
N VAL A 87 18.94 0.78 1.75
CA VAL A 87 18.35 0.51 0.43
C VAL A 87 17.01 -0.19 0.56
N TYR A 88 16.87 -1.18 1.44
CA TYR A 88 15.63 -1.91 1.70
C TYR A 88 14.51 -0.97 2.16
N ASN A 89 14.79 -0.16 3.17
CA ASN A 89 13.81 0.76 3.73
C ASN A 89 13.46 1.90 2.77
N SER A 90 14.44 2.48 2.09
CA SER A 90 14.22 3.54 1.09
C SER A 90 13.36 3.05 -0.07
N THR A 91 13.69 1.87 -0.63
CA THR A 91 12.91 1.24 -1.70
C THR A 91 11.48 0.97 -1.25
N SER A 92 11.33 0.38 -0.05
CA SER A 92 9.99 0.13 0.52
C SER A 92 9.19 1.42 0.66
N ALA A 93 9.79 2.49 1.17
CA ALA A 93 9.11 3.76 1.36
C ALA A 93 8.62 4.36 0.03
N TYR A 94 9.45 4.35 -1.02
CA TYR A 94 9.04 4.85 -2.34
C TYR A 94 7.87 4.07 -2.93
N ILE A 95 7.90 2.74 -2.89
CA ILE A 95 6.83 1.91 -3.44
C ILE A 95 5.55 2.05 -2.60
N SER A 96 5.66 2.04 -1.27
CA SER A 96 4.51 2.16 -0.38
C SER A 96 3.84 3.54 -0.49
N ASP A 97 4.62 4.60 -0.61
CA ASP A 97 4.10 5.96 -0.83
C ASP A 97 3.48 6.13 -2.22
N ALA A 98 3.99 5.45 -3.25
CA ALA A 98 3.34 5.42 -4.56
C ALA A 98 1.97 4.73 -4.47
N TRP A 99 1.88 3.63 -3.71
CA TRP A 99 0.61 2.97 -3.43
C TRP A 99 -0.36 3.87 -2.68
N LYS A 100 0.10 4.51 -1.61
CA LYS A 100 -0.69 5.48 -0.85
C LYS A 100 -1.22 6.60 -1.75
N ALA A 101 -0.36 7.21 -2.56
CA ALA A 101 -0.73 8.28 -3.46
C ALA A 101 -1.83 7.85 -4.46
N THR A 102 -1.62 6.72 -5.15
CA THR A 102 -2.49 6.30 -6.26
C THR A 102 -3.78 5.62 -5.83
N ALA A 103 -3.73 4.82 -4.76
CA ALA A 103 -4.87 4.01 -4.32
C ALA A 103 -5.71 4.68 -3.23
N VAL A 104 -5.16 5.65 -2.50
CA VAL A 104 -5.83 6.27 -1.36
C VAL A 104 -5.97 7.78 -1.54
N ASP A 105 -4.87 8.52 -1.54
CA ASP A 105 -4.90 9.96 -1.36
C ASP A 105 -5.50 10.71 -2.55
N GLU A 106 -5.06 10.40 -3.78
CA GLU A 106 -5.60 11.05 -4.98
C GLU A 106 -7.07 10.65 -5.23
N VAL A 107 -7.42 9.39 -4.95
CA VAL A 107 -8.80 8.91 -5.04
C VAL A 107 -9.69 9.65 -4.02
N ALA A 108 -9.26 9.70 -2.76
CA ALA A 108 -9.99 10.38 -1.69
C ALA A 108 -10.13 11.88 -1.97
N ALA A 109 -9.06 12.52 -2.45
CA ALA A 109 -9.07 13.94 -2.78
C ALA A 109 -10.04 14.28 -3.91
N VAL A 110 -10.06 13.48 -4.98
CA VAL A 110 -10.94 13.70 -6.13
C VAL A 110 -12.40 13.45 -5.76
N ILE A 111 -12.71 12.35 -5.07
CA ILE A 111 -14.09 12.06 -4.66
C ILE A 111 -14.59 13.14 -3.69
N SER A 112 -13.82 13.49 -2.66
CA SER A 112 -14.21 14.50 -1.68
C SER A 112 -14.39 15.92 -2.28
N ALA A 113 -13.76 16.20 -3.41
CA ALA A 113 -13.92 17.47 -4.10
C ALA A 113 -15.17 17.53 -4.99
N ASN A 114 -15.72 16.39 -5.40
CA ASN A 114 -16.77 16.32 -6.44
C ASN A 114 -18.05 15.60 -5.99
N SER A 115 -18.05 14.91 -4.83
CA SER A 115 -19.18 14.17 -4.29
C SER A 115 -19.63 14.70 -2.93
N GLU A 116 -20.92 14.54 -2.63
CA GLU A 116 -21.49 14.76 -1.28
C GLU A 116 -21.22 13.56 -0.35
N GLN A 117 -20.78 12.44 -0.89
CA GLN A 117 -20.46 11.25 -0.09
C GLN A 117 -19.12 11.41 0.62
N LYS A 118 -19.05 10.87 1.82
CA LYS A 118 -17.84 10.98 2.64
C LYS A 118 -16.84 9.89 2.27
N VAL A 119 -15.57 10.26 2.26
CA VAL A 119 -14.44 9.35 2.14
C VAL A 119 -13.70 9.31 3.46
N TYR A 120 -13.41 8.11 3.93
CA TYR A 120 -12.61 7.87 5.13
C TYR A 120 -11.35 7.12 4.74
N ALA A 121 -10.21 7.73 4.96
CA ALA A 121 -8.92 7.13 4.62
C ALA A 121 -8.16 6.69 5.87
N TYR A 122 -7.42 5.57 5.76
CA TYR A 122 -6.54 5.10 6.83
C TYR A 122 -5.16 4.73 6.31
N ARG A 123 -4.18 4.77 7.25
CA ARG A 123 -2.90 4.08 7.13
C ARG A 123 -2.71 3.20 8.35
N TRP A 124 -2.47 1.93 8.12
CA TRP A 124 -2.16 0.97 9.17
C TRP A 124 -0.66 0.94 9.39
N ASP A 125 -0.23 1.34 10.58
CA ASP A 125 1.19 1.57 10.91
C ASP A 125 1.77 0.52 11.87
N TRP A 126 0.97 -0.42 12.37
CA TRP A 126 1.40 -1.41 13.33
C TRP A 126 2.53 -2.28 12.77
N ASP A 127 3.72 -2.14 13.34
CA ASP A 127 4.94 -2.82 12.93
C ASP A 127 5.56 -3.68 14.04
N GLU A 128 4.80 -3.99 15.09
CA GLU A 128 5.25 -4.77 16.24
C GLU A 128 5.29 -6.28 15.94
N GLY A 129 5.65 -6.65 14.70
CA GLY A 129 5.92 -8.04 14.33
C GLY A 129 6.99 -8.64 15.24
N ALA A 130 6.84 -9.90 15.59
CA ALA A 130 7.70 -10.54 16.59
C ALA A 130 9.18 -10.50 16.22
N THR A 131 10.01 -10.13 17.19
CA THR A 131 11.47 -10.29 17.09
C THR A 131 11.88 -11.59 17.74
N THR A 132 12.43 -12.50 16.95
CA THR A 132 12.97 -13.76 17.40
C THR A 132 14.50 -13.71 17.39
N TRP A 133 15.17 -14.69 17.97
CA TRP A 133 16.64 -14.79 17.88
C TRP A 133 17.14 -15.05 16.45
N LEU A 134 16.26 -15.44 15.53
CA LEU A 134 16.56 -15.74 14.12
C LEU A 134 16.15 -14.64 13.16
N VAL A 135 15.01 -14.00 13.41
CA VAL A 135 14.38 -13.04 12.48
C VAL A 135 13.76 -11.91 13.28
N ASP A 136 14.04 -10.71 12.87
CA ASP A 136 13.34 -9.51 13.27
C ASP A 136 12.26 -9.19 12.22
N TYR A 137 11.02 -9.55 12.53
CA TYR A 137 9.90 -9.34 11.63
C TYR A 137 9.43 -7.88 11.61
N SER A 138 9.69 -7.11 12.66
CA SER A 138 9.35 -5.69 12.68
C SER A 138 10.14 -4.93 11.61
N THR A 139 11.39 -5.28 11.43
CA THR A 139 12.24 -4.72 10.37
C THR A 139 11.95 -5.33 9.01
N LEU A 140 11.82 -6.68 8.94
CA LEU A 140 11.70 -7.41 7.69
C LEU A 140 10.35 -7.20 6.99
N ILE A 141 9.27 -7.14 7.74
CA ILE A 141 7.89 -7.05 7.24
C ILE A 141 7.27 -5.70 7.61
N GLY A 142 7.53 -5.22 8.85
CA GLY A 142 6.91 -3.99 9.34
C GLY A 142 5.39 -4.04 9.25
N ALA A 143 4.78 -2.90 8.97
CA ALA A 143 3.37 -2.78 8.61
C ALA A 143 3.16 -3.17 7.13
N GLY A 144 3.43 -4.44 6.81
CA GLY A 144 3.46 -4.95 5.43
C GLY A 144 2.10 -5.22 4.82
N HIS A 145 2.08 -5.43 3.50
CA HIS A 145 0.86 -5.66 2.72
C HIS A 145 0.00 -6.81 3.25
N GLY A 146 -1.30 -6.53 3.45
CA GLY A 146 -2.31 -7.51 3.85
C GLY A 146 -2.23 -7.96 5.31
N MET A 147 -1.27 -7.46 6.10
CA MET A 147 -1.15 -7.84 7.52
C MET A 147 -2.30 -7.25 8.35
N GLU A 148 -2.89 -6.12 7.95
CA GLU A 148 -4.05 -5.49 8.59
C GLU A 148 -5.32 -6.34 8.52
N VAL A 149 -5.40 -7.24 7.56
CA VAL A 149 -6.59 -8.10 7.36
C VAL A 149 -6.85 -8.98 8.58
N ALA A 150 -5.80 -9.49 9.22
CA ALA A 150 -5.91 -10.26 10.46
C ALA A 150 -6.56 -9.44 11.59
N PHE A 151 -6.30 -8.13 11.66
CA PHE A 151 -6.88 -7.23 12.66
C PHE A 151 -8.37 -6.95 12.41
N VAL A 152 -8.75 -6.80 11.14
CA VAL A 152 -10.17 -6.59 10.77
C VAL A 152 -11.03 -7.80 11.11
N PHE A 153 -10.50 -9.02 10.91
CA PHE A 153 -11.23 -10.27 11.12
C PHE A 153 -10.94 -10.95 12.47
N ASP A 154 -9.97 -10.42 13.25
CA ASP A 154 -9.51 -11.05 14.51
C ASP A 154 -9.01 -12.48 14.30
N ASP A 155 -8.37 -12.72 13.17
CA ASP A 155 -7.86 -14.02 12.77
C ASP A 155 -6.34 -13.95 12.57
N PHE A 156 -5.61 -14.25 13.63
CA PHE A 156 -4.15 -14.23 13.64
C PHE A 156 -3.54 -15.61 13.33
N ASP A 157 -4.36 -16.64 13.18
CA ASP A 157 -3.94 -18.00 12.90
C ASP A 157 -4.09 -18.36 11.41
N GLY A 158 -4.99 -17.71 10.68
CA GLY A 158 -5.44 -18.08 9.35
C GLY A 158 -5.06 -17.16 8.17
N GLY A 159 -4.48 -15.97 8.42
CA GLY A 159 -4.25 -14.94 7.40
C GLY A 159 -3.06 -15.18 6.45
N ILE A 160 -2.52 -14.12 5.88
CA ILE A 160 -1.25 -14.17 5.11
C ILE A 160 -0.14 -14.52 6.09
N LEU A 161 0.20 -15.79 6.15
CA LEU A 161 1.03 -16.31 7.22
C LEU A 161 2.50 -16.05 6.94
N VAL A 162 3.05 -15.13 7.69
CA VAL A 162 4.46 -15.12 8.02
C VAL A 162 4.59 -15.87 9.35
N PRO A 163 5.05 -17.15 9.36
CA PRO A 163 5.08 -17.95 10.57
C PRO A 163 5.86 -17.26 11.67
N GLY A 164 5.25 -17.07 12.83
CA GLY A 164 5.88 -16.46 14.00
C GLY A 164 5.81 -14.92 14.02
N PHE A 165 5.17 -14.29 13.04
CA PHE A 165 4.96 -12.84 13.04
C PHE A 165 4.06 -12.38 14.20
N TYR A 166 2.98 -13.12 14.44
CA TYR A 166 2.11 -12.94 15.60
C TYR A 166 2.50 -13.93 16.70
N ASN A 167 2.63 -13.48 17.94
CA ASN A 167 2.90 -14.32 19.09
C ASN A 167 2.36 -13.68 20.39
N GLU A 168 2.62 -14.30 21.53
CA GLU A 168 2.15 -13.81 22.84
C GLU A 168 2.79 -12.48 23.26
N GLN A 169 3.99 -12.16 22.76
CA GLN A 169 4.70 -10.94 23.13
C GLN A 169 4.04 -9.69 22.55
N ASN A 170 3.52 -9.79 21.31
CA ASN A 170 2.85 -8.67 20.64
C ASN A 170 1.32 -8.71 20.78
N SER A 171 0.78 -9.70 21.51
CA SER A 171 -0.67 -9.85 21.72
C SER A 171 -1.35 -8.62 22.35
N PRO A 172 -0.84 -7.98 23.40
CA PRO A 172 -1.59 -6.89 24.03
C PRO A 172 -1.90 -5.72 23.10
N GLY A 173 -0.89 -5.18 22.40
CA GLY A 173 -1.08 -4.09 21.43
C GLY A 173 -1.85 -4.50 20.20
N ARG A 174 -1.57 -5.70 19.69
CA ARG A 174 -2.27 -6.31 18.57
C ARG A 174 -3.77 -6.47 18.84
N ASP A 175 -4.14 -7.10 19.95
CA ASP A 175 -5.53 -7.43 20.28
C ASP A 175 -6.34 -6.15 20.58
N GLU A 176 -5.71 -5.14 21.14
CA GLU A 176 -6.32 -3.83 21.36
C GLU A 176 -6.61 -3.12 20.03
N LEU A 177 -5.62 -3.01 19.14
CA LEU A 177 -5.80 -2.38 17.84
C LEU A 177 -6.83 -3.16 16.99
N ALA A 178 -6.80 -4.50 17.03
CA ALA A 178 -7.79 -5.32 16.33
C ALA A 178 -9.22 -5.03 16.82
N ARG A 179 -9.42 -4.85 18.13
CA ARG A 179 -10.71 -4.46 18.71
C ARG A 179 -11.16 -3.09 18.22
N GLU A 180 -10.25 -2.10 18.13
CA GLU A 180 -10.54 -0.77 17.60
C GLU A 180 -10.92 -0.83 16.12
N MET A 181 -10.11 -1.48 15.30
CA MET A 181 -10.38 -1.63 13.87
C MET A 181 -11.73 -2.28 13.61
N ARG A 182 -12.02 -3.41 14.26
CA ARG A 182 -13.34 -4.06 14.14
C ARG A 182 -14.50 -3.14 14.56
N SER A 183 -14.29 -2.29 15.55
CA SER A 183 -15.30 -1.31 15.98
C SER A 183 -15.55 -0.27 14.88
N TYR A 184 -14.52 0.30 14.28
CA TYR A 184 -14.66 1.25 13.18
C TYR A 184 -15.28 0.62 11.93
N TRP A 185 -14.77 -0.54 11.48
CA TRP A 185 -15.30 -1.24 10.28
C TRP A 185 -16.76 -1.62 10.42
N SER A 186 -17.12 -2.18 11.58
CA SER A 186 -18.51 -2.57 11.81
C SER A 186 -19.45 -1.37 11.97
N GLN A 187 -18.98 -0.25 12.48
CA GLN A 187 -19.75 1.00 12.54
C GLN A 187 -19.95 1.57 11.13
N PHE A 188 -18.86 1.66 10.35
CA PHE A 188 -18.93 2.11 8.95
C PHE A 188 -19.85 1.21 8.11
N ALA A 189 -19.73 -0.09 8.19
CA ALA A 189 -20.60 -1.02 7.45
C ALA A 189 -22.09 -0.84 7.77
N LYS A 190 -22.42 -0.36 8.98
CA LYS A 190 -23.80 -0.13 9.42
C LYS A 190 -24.34 1.24 9.01
N THR A 191 -23.49 2.27 8.99
CA THR A 191 -23.94 3.67 8.93
C THR A 191 -23.33 4.48 7.79
N GLY A 192 -22.28 3.99 7.13
CA GLY A 192 -21.46 4.75 6.20
C GLY A 192 -20.52 5.75 6.88
N ASP A 193 -20.39 5.71 8.21
CA ASP A 193 -19.56 6.61 9.01
C ASP A 193 -18.90 5.83 10.15
N PRO A 194 -17.57 5.74 10.24
CA PRO A 194 -16.88 5.05 11.33
C PRO A 194 -16.99 5.78 12.67
N ALA A 195 -17.19 7.11 12.65
CA ALA A 195 -17.33 7.98 13.83
C ALA A 195 -16.24 7.69 14.90
N SER A 196 -16.66 7.51 16.16
CA SER A 196 -15.80 7.07 17.27
C SER A 196 -15.99 5.57 17.59
N GLY A 197 -16.20 4.76 16.54
CA GLY A 197 -16.48 3.33 16.64
C GLY A 197 -17.89 3.03 17.16
N ARG A 198 -18.21 1.74 17.32
CA ARG A 198 -19.56 1.27 17.69
C ARG A 198 -20.08 1.78 19.03
N LYS A 199 -19.19 2.01 19.98
CA LYS A 199 -19.53 2.46 21.36
C LYS A 199 -19.35 3.95 21.54
N GLY A 200 -18.72 4.65 20.61
CA GLY A 200 -18.39 6.07 20.73
C GLY A 200 -17.24 6.36 21.70
N ASP A 201 -16.40 5.38 21.98
CA ASP A 201 -15.31 5.44 22.95
C ASP A 201 -13.90 5.49 22.33
N LEU A 202 -13.82 5.50 20.99
CA LEU A 202 -12.57 5.60 20.24
C LEU A 202 -12.31 7.04 19.76
N SER A 203 -11.11 7.27 19.23
CA SER A 203 -10.78 8.53 18.56
C SER A 203 -11.77 8.81 17.44
N GLN A 204 -12.21 10.07 17.28
CA GLN A 204 -13.08 10.44 16.18
C GLN A 204 -12.35 10.26 14.85
N TRP A 205 -12.95 9.49 13.93
CA TRP A 205 -12.45 9.34 12.57
C TRP A 205 -13.20 10.33 11.68
N ASP A 206 -12.54 11.41 11.33
CA ASP A 206 -13.11 12.43 10.47
C ASP A 206 -13.01 12.02 8.99
N ALA A 207 -13.99 12.45 8.20
CA ALA A 207 -13.94 12.29 6.75
C ALA A 207 -12.73 13.04 6.16
N TRP A 208 -12.24 12.55 5.04
CA TRP A 208 -11.16 13.20 4.28
C TRP A 208 -11.40 14.67 4.06
N SER A 209 -10.37 15.46 4.32
CA SER A 209 -10.38 16.90 4.04
C SER A 209 -9.14 17.28 3.24
N ASN A 210 -9.33 17.93 2.10
CA ASN A 210 -8.23 18.42 1.27
C ASN A 210 -7.38 19.50 1.96
N ASN A 211 -7.92 20.15 3.00
CA ASN A 211 -7.29 21.26 3.69
C ASN A 211 -7.05 21.01 5.20
N GLY A 212 -7.47 19.86 5.72
CA GLY A 212 -7.40 19.51 7.13
C GLY A 212 -6.82 18.10 7.36
N PRO A 213 -7.13 17.48 8.51
CA PRO A 213 -6.85 16.06 8.73
C PRO A 213 -7.48 15.23 7.61
N ASN A 214 -6.73 14.27 7.12
CA ASN A 214 -7.14 13.53 5.94
C ASN A 214 -7.03 12.00 6.09
N ILE A 215 -6.28 11.53 7.10
CA ILE A 215 -6.04 10.12 7.25
C ILE A 215 -6.08 9.70 8.73
N MET A 216 -6.70 8.56 9.02
CA MET A 216 -6.63 7.90 10.32
C MET A 216 -5.38 7.01 10.34
N ILE A 217 -4.42 7.33 11.20
CA ILE A 217 -3.35 6.41 11.52
C ILE A 217 -3.89 5.37 12.50
N LEU A 218 -3.69 4.10 12.18
CA LEU A 218 -4.10 2.97 13.00
C LEU A 218 -2.85 2.28 13.56
N ASP A 219 -2.59 2.47 14.84
CA ASP A 219 -1.40 1.95 15.49
C ASP A 219 -1.69 1.57 16.96
N SER A 220 -0.81 0.78 17.56
CA SER A 220 -0.92 0.43 18.97
C SER A 220 -0.71 1.64 19.88
N ILE A 221 -1.25 1.59 21.09
CA ILE A 221 -1.06 2.66 22.09
C ILE A 221 0.42 2.88 22.42
N SER A 222 1.23 1.83 22.43
CA SER A 222 2.68 1.91 22.65
C SER A 222 3.40 2.75 21.58
N SER A 223 2.87 2.77 20.36
CA SER A 223 3.41 3.52 19.20
C SER A 223 2.67 4.83 18.92
N GLY A 224 1.81 5.27 19.82
CA GLY A 224 1.11 6.56 19.76
C GLY A 224 -0.38 6.48 19.51
N GLY A 225 -0.93 5.28 19.37
CA GLY A 225 -2.37 5.01 19.25
C GLY A 225 -3.01 5.49 17.95
N SER A 226 -4.26 5.09 17.78
CA SER A 226 -5.06 5.51 16.62
C SER A 226 -5.43 6.99 16.70
N LYS A 227 -5.13 7.74 15.62
CA LYS A 227 -5.34 9.20 15.59
C LYS A 227 -5.49 9.74 14.17
N MET A 228 -6.27 10.82 14.03
CA MET A 228 -6.28 11.59 12.79
C MET A 228 -4.94 12.32 12.58
N SER A 229 -4.46 12.30 11.35
CA SER A 229 -3.25 12.98 10.91
C SER A 229 -3.47 13.74 9.60
N ARG A 230 -2.50 14.58 9.24
CA ARG A 230 -2.44 15.25 7.94
C ARG A 230 -1.14 14.89 7.25
N GLU A 231 -1.21 13.86 6.44
CA GLU A 231 -0.05 13.31 5.73
C GLU A 231 -0.40 13.04 4.25
N PRO A 232 -0.73 14.10 3.47
CA PRO A 232 -1.06 13.92 2.07
C PRO A 232 0.16 13.44 1.29
N MET A 233 -0.05 12.48 0.38
CA MET A 233 0.93 12.04 -0.58
C MET A 233 0.32 12.09 -1.98
N THR A 234 0.99 12.77 -2.90
CA THR A 234 0.58 12.80 -4.31
C THR A 234 1.72 12.32 -5.19
N ILE A 235 1.39 11.89 -6.40
CA ILE A 235 2.42 11.53 -7.40
C ILE A 235 3.37 12.71 -7.66
N ALA A 236 2.87 13.93 -7.70
CA ALA A 236 3.72 15.12 -7.86
C ALA A 236 4.71 15.30 -6.71
N MET A 237 4.26 15.11 -5.46
CA MET A 237 5.15 15.16 -4.27
C MET A 237 6.19 14.04 -4.30
N LEU A 238 5.79 12.83 -4.72
CA LEU A 238 6.71 11.70 -4.82
C LEU A 238 7.77 11.93 -5.90
N LYS A 239 7.38 12.46 -7.05
CA LYS A 239 8.31 12.86 -8.13
C LYS A 239 9.30 13.93 -7.64
N GLN A 240 8.80 14.96 -6.95
CA GLN A 240 9.66 16.01 -6.39
C GLN A 240 10.65 15.42 -5.37
N ARG A 241 10.17 14.56 -4.45
CA ARG A 241 11.04 13.88 -3.49
C ARG A 241 12.14 13.09 -4.19
N LEU A 242 11.83 12.36 -5.26
CA LEU A 242 12.81 11.58 -6.02
C LEU A 242 13.89 12.47 -6.67
N VAL A 243 13.53 13.68 -7.11
CA VAL A 243 14.50 14.66 -7.65
C VAL A 243 15.44 15.18 -6.56
N GLU A 244 14.88 15.47 -5.38
CA GLU A 244 15.57 16.14 -4.26
C GLU A 244 16.30 15.15 -3.34
N ASP A 245 16.07 13.84 -3.48
CA ASP A 245 16.62 12.81 -2.61
C ASP A 245 18.15 12.71 -2.78
N SER A 246 18.89 13.14 -1.75
CA SER A 246 20.35 13.11 -1.72
C SER A 246 20.91 11.70 -1.53
N ASP A 247 20.12 10.76 -1.01
CA ASP A 247 20.54 9.39 -0.76
C ASP A 247 20.56 8.59 -2.07
N ILE A 248 19.84 9.07 -3.09
CA ILE A 248 19.93 8.55 -4.46
C ILE A 248 20.97 9.36 -5.24
N ALA A 249 22.25 9.05 -5.02
CA ALA A 249 23.36 9.83 -5.55
C ALA A 249 23.59 9.65 -7.06
N ASP A 250 23.27 8.48 -7.61
CA ASP A 250 23.52 8.18 -9.02
C ASP A 250 22.28 8.32 -9.90
N THR A 251 22.51 8.84 -11.12
CA THR A 251 21.45 9.10 -12.08
C THR A 251 20.77 7.81 -12.54
N LYS A 252 21.49 6.70 -12.67
CA LYS A 252 20.90 5.42 -13.14
C LYS A 252 19.86 4.93 -12.15
N THR A 253 20.19 4.94 -10.85
CA THR A 253 19.28 4.57 -9.76
C THR A 253 18.04 5.45 -9.75
N ARG A 254 18.20 6.78 -9.85
CA ARG A 254 17.05 7.69 -9.93
C ARG A 254 16.18 7.41 -11.14
N CYS A 255 16.76 7.12 -12.29
CA CYS A 255 16.03 6.80 -13.52
C CYS A 255 15.28 5.46 -13.40
N SER A 256 15.91 4.42 -12.84
CA SER A 256 15.24 3.14 -12.66
C SER A 256 14.09 3.24 -11.66
N THR A 257 14.27 3.95 -10.56
CA THR A 257 13.20 4.21 -9.58
C THR A 257 12.04 4.97 -10.22
N HIS A 258 12.31 6.02 -11.01
CA HIS A 258 11.29 6.77 -11.71
C HIS A 258 10.49 5.87 -12.68
N ALA A 259 11.20 5.07 -13.49
CA ALA A 259 10.57 4.17 -14.45
C ALA A 259 9.72 3.08 -13.75
N GLU A 260 10.21 2.54 -12.64
CA GLU A 260 9.47 1.53 -11.88
C GLU A 260 8.18 2.09 -11.29
N LEU A 261 8.27 3.22 -10.58
CA LEU A 261 7.14 3.80 -9.88
C LEU A 261 6.05 4.36 -10.81
N PHE A 262 6.44 5.01 -11.91
CA PHE A 262 5.49 5.80 -12.70
C PHE A 262 5.15 5.19 -14.06
N LEU A 263 5.93 4.22 -14.54
CA LEU A 263 5.64 3.53 -15.79
C LEU A 263 5.23 2.07 -15.59
N LYS A 264 6.03 1.30 -14.82
CA LYS A 264 5.86 -0.15 -14.74
C LYS A 264 4.87 -0.59 -13.66
N ALA A 265 5.02 -0.09 -12.44
CA ALA A 265 4.23 -0.54 -11.29
C ALA A 265 2.76 -0.11 -11.39
N ASN A 266 2.49 1.05 -11.95
CA ASN A 266 1.15 1.63 -12.03
C ASN A 266 0.46 1.44 -13.39
N SER A 267 1.00 0.61 -14.26
CA SER A 267 0.42 0.07 -15.51
C SER A 267 -0.49 1.04 -16.29
N GLY A 268 -0.14 2.31 -16.36
CA GLY A 268 -0.96 3.26 -17.10
C GLY A 268 -0.25 4.56 -17.40
N ASP A 269 -0.68 5.18 -18.49
CA ASP A 269 -0.20 6.47 -18.98
C ASP A 269 -0.51 7.64 -18.02
N ASP A 270 -1.26 7.38 -16.93
CA ASP A 270 -1.78 8.43 -16.06
C ASP A 270 -0.68 9.15 -15.24
N PHE A 271 0.44 8.48 -14.96
CA PHE A 271 1.52 9.02 -14.12
C PHE A 271 2.87 9.17 -14.83
N TRP A 272 3.02 8.52 -16.00
CA TRP A 272 4.23 8.62 -16.80
C TRP A 272 4.29 9.91 -17.60
N ASN A 273 5.43 10.56 -17.56
CA ASN A 273 5.73 11.70 -18.43
C ASN A 273 7.17 11.55 -18.96
N GLU A 274 7.29 11.36 -20.26
CA GLU A 274 8.58 11.16 -20.91
C GLU A 274 9.50 12.38 -20.77
N GLN A 275 8.96 13.60 -20.83
CA GLN A 275 9.76 14.81 -20.69
C GLN A 275 10.34 14.94 -19.28
N GLU A 276 9.58 14.64 -18.23
CA GLU A 276 10.08 14.61 -16.87
C GLU A 276 11.23 13.59 -16.71
N TYR A 277 11.10 12.43 -17.34
CA TYR A 277 12.15 11.41 -17.34
C TYR A 277 13.43 11.89 -18.03
N LEU A 278 13.30 12.59 -19.16
CA LEU A 278 14.43 13.18 -19.88
C LEU A 278 15.08 14.31 -19.09
N ASP A 279 14.30 15.16 -18.42
CA ASP A 279 14.79 16.27 -17.60
C ASP A 279 15.58 15.80 -16.37
N LEU A 280 15.35 14.58 -15.90
CA LEU A 280 16.16 13.90 -14.89
C LEU A 280 17.55 13.46 -15.41
N GLY A 281 17.86 13.66 -16.68
CA GLY A 281 19.08 13.18 -17.31
C GLY A 281 19.02 11.70 -17.73
N CYS A 282 17.82 11.13 -17.83
CA CYS A 282 17.61 9.71 -18.07
C CYS A 282 17.62 9.30 -19.55
N GLY A 283 17.81 10.24 -20.49
CA GLY A 283 17.68 9.99 -21.93
C GLY A 283 18.60 8.90 -22.52
N GLN A 284 19.66 8.53 -21.82
CA GLN A 284 20.54 7.42 -22.21
C GLN A 284 20.05 6.04 -21.74
N TYR A 285 19.03 5.98 -20.92
CA TYR A 285 18.48 4.75 -20.34
C TYR A 285 17.10 4.47 -20.91
N SER A 286 16.85 3.24 -21.35
CA SER A 286 15.50 2.82 -21.75
C SER A 286 14.66 2.50 -20.51
N PRO A 287 13.54 3.21 -20.26
CA PRO A 287 12.75 2.99 -19.06
C PRO A 287 12.10 1.59 -18.99
N TRP A 288 11.95 0.93 -20.17
CA TRP A 288 11.34 -0.40 -20.26
C TRP A 288 12.30 -1.54 -19.89
N THR A 289 13.61 -1.34 -20.08
CA THR A 289 14.63 -2.39 -19.91
C THR A 289 15.49 -2.20 -18.66
N MET A 290 15.34 -1.09 -17.95
CA MET A 290 16.03 -0.89 -16.67
C MET A 290 15.47 -1.84 -15.62
N GLU A 291 16.33 -2.52 -14.91
CA GLU A 291 15.97 -3.24 -13.69
C GLU A 291 15.89 -2.26 -12.52
N PHE A 292 14.97 -2.49 -11.61
CA PHE A 292 14.80 -1.68 -10.41
C PHE A 292 15.98 -1.95 -9.49
N VAL A 293 16.55 -0.92 -8.97
CA VAL A 293 17.83 -0.86 -8.29
C VAL A 293 18.14 -1.96 -7.31
N GLY A 294 19.28 -2.56 -7.48
CA GLY A 294 19.91 -3.53 -6.60
C GLY A 294 21.00 -4.38 -7.29
N GLU A 295 21.32 -4.11 -8.56
CA GLU A 295 22.47 -4.76 -9.23
C GLU A 295 23.83 -4.16 -8.82
#